data_f36a348ace57d136db8f11d569342b29
#
_entry.id   f36a348ace57d136db8f11d569342b29
#
_cell.length_a   1.000
_cell.length_b   1.000
_cell.length_c   1.000
_cell.angle_alpha   90.00
_cell.angle_beta   90.00
_cell.angle_gamma   90.00
#
_symmetry.space_group_name_H-M   'P 1'
#
loop_
_entity.id
_entity.type
_entity.pdbx_description
1 polymer ?
#
loop_
_entity_poly.entity_id
_entity_poly.type
_entity_poly.pdbx_seq_one_letter_code
_entity_poly.pdbx_strand_id
1 'polypeptide(L)'
;MTALVEDVETVTVPVLDFVGPVAGFPAHRAFVLTEIDPESIVCAMRSVTDADVRFLVIPPGPFFPDYAPEISDDWAESLGLTRAEDALVLVIVNPGTSILDATVNLMAPIVVNTVTLRAAQVVLSEDLPLRAPLPVN
;
A
#
# COMPACT_ATOMS: atom_id res chain seq x y z
N MET A 1 -22.92 13.21 22.83
CA MET A 1 -22.48 12.73 22.72
C MET A 1 -22.07 12.41 22.44
N THR A 2 -22.28 12.35 22.35
CA THR A 2 -21.81 11.83 22.04
C THR A 2 -21.33 11.30 21.60
N ALA A 3 -21.70 11.24 21.53
CA ALA A 3 -21.10 10.57 21.06
C ALA A 3 -20.79 10.27 20.41
N LEU A 4 -21.17 10.44 20.19
CA LEU A 4 -20.72 9.98 19.52
C LEU A 4 -19.99 9.84 19.07
N VAL A 5 -20.10 10.06 19.10
CA VAL A 5 -19.31 9.65 18.67
C VAL A 5 -18.57 9.21 18.48
N GLU A 6 -18.75 9.17 18.81
CA GLU A 6 -17.91 8.47 18.74
C GLU A 6 -17.65 7.68 18.13
N ASP A 7 -18.17 7.54 18.27
CA ASP A 7 -17.96 6.59 17.53
C ASP A 7 -17.37 6.87 16.34
N VAL A 8 -17.40 7.84 16.08
CA VAL A 8 -16.78 8.22 15.01
C VAL A 8 -15.37 8.02 15.01
N GLU A 9 -14.86 8.07 16.08
CA GLU A 9 -13.57 7.83 16.17
C GLU A 9 -13.24 6.55 15.98
N THR A 10 -14.13 5.85 16.05
CA THR A 10 -13.89 4.54 15.76
C THR A 10 -13.51 4.42 14.36
N VAL A 11 -13.69 5.45 13.62
CA VAL A 11 -13.35 5.40 12.25
C VAL A 11 -12.09 6.15 12.01
N THR A 12 -11.10 5.88 12.79
CA THR A 12 -9.80 6.46 12.59
C THR A 12 -9.13 5.74 11.46
N VAL A 13 -8.85 6.45 10.38
CA VAL A 13 -8.12 5.87 9.25
C VAL A 13 -6.65 6.14 9.42
N PRO A 14 -5.81 5.16 9.13
CA PRO A 14 -4.37 5.37 9.25
C PRO A 14 -3.87 6.34 8.20
N VAL A 15 -2.98 7.22 8.61
CA VAL A 15 -2.28 8.11 7.70
C VAL A 15 -0.87 7.60 7.58
N LEU A 16 -0.49 7.21 6.38
CA LEU A 16 0.84 6.71 6.10
C LEU A 16 1.76 7.87 5.82
N ASP A 17 2.92 7.87 6.46
CA ASP A 17 3.92 8.89 6.30
C ASP A 17 5.05 8.32 5.45
N PHE A 18 5.11 8.72 4.18
CA PHE A 18 6.10 8.20 3.25
C PHE A 18 7.44 8.86 3.49
N VAL A 19 8.46 8.05 3.72
CA VAL A 19 9.82 8.54 3.96
C VAL A 19 10.52 8.93 2.65
N GLY A 20 9.91 8.56 1.51
CA GLY A 20 10.40 8.97 0.19
C GLY A 20 9.23 9.21 -0.73
N PRO A 21 9.47 9.72 -1.93
CA PRO A 21 8.36 10.02 -2.84
C PRO A 21 7.75 8.75 -3.42
N VAL A 22 6.44 8.81 -3.68
CA VAL A 22 5.79 7.79 -4.49
C VAL A 22 6.07 8.15 -5.95
N ALA A 23 6.40 7.16 -6.75
CA ALA A 23 6.81 7.39 -8.15
C ALA A 23 5.74 8.19 -8.89
N GLY A 24 6.15 9.26 -9.52
CA GLY A 24 5.26 10.15 -10.27
C GLY A 24 4.62 11.23 -9.43
N PHE A 25 4.77 11.19 -8.10
CA PHE A 25 4.09 12.15 -7.21
C PHE A 25 5.01 12.57 -6.07
N PRO A 26 6.12 13.25 -6.38
CA PRO A 26 7.11 13.58 -5.35
C PRO A 26 6.62 14.58 -4.30
N ALA A 27 5.55 15.31 -4.58
CA ALA A 27 5.04 16.29 -3.62
C ALA A 27 4.09 15.67 -2.60
N HIS A 28 3.71 14.41 -2.76
CA HIS A 28 2.73 13.78 -1.89
C HIS A 28 3.41 12.76 -1.01
N ARG A 29 3.40 13.03 0.29
CA ARG A 29 4.08 12.18 1.27
C ARG A 29 3.14 11.57 2.30
N ALA A 30 1.95 12.12 2.47
CA ALA A 30 0.98 11.63 3.44
C ALA A 30 -0.23 11.09 2.71
N PHE A 31 -0.56 9.84 2.99
CA PHE A 31 -1.68 9.16 2.33
C PHE A 31 -2.56 8.49 3.36
N VAL A 32 -3.87 8.52 3.11
CA VAL A 32 -4.85 7.84 3.93
C VAL A 32 -5.17 6.49 3.27
N LEU A 33 -5.17 5.44 4.07
CA LEU A 33 -5.47 4.10 3.59
C LEU A 33 -6.88 3.73 4.05
N THR A 34 -7.79 3.50 3.10
CA THR A 34 -9.18 3.15 3.42
C THR A 34 -9.61 1.90 2.67
N GLU A 35 -10.42 1.08 3.34
CA GLU A 35 -11.02 -0.07 2.68
C GLU A 35 -12.12 0.39 1.75
N ILE A 36 -12.13 -0.14 0.53
CA ILE A 36 -13.18 0.19 -0.42
C ILE A 36 -14.44 -0.60 -0.08
N ASP A 37 -14.26 -1.85 0.31
CA ASP A 37 -15.37 -2.73 0.62
C ASP A 37 -14.93 -3.61 1.78
N PRO A 38 -15.71 -3.71 2.87
CA PRO A 38 -15.30 -4.51 4.03
C PRO A 38 -15.02 -5.98 3.70
N GLU A 39 -15.64 -6.50 2.67
CA GLU A 39 -15.41 -7.88 2.27
C GLU A 39 -14.29 -8.00 1.25
N SER A 40 -13.76 -6.88 0.80
CA SER A 40 -12.72 -6.85 -0.20
C SER A 40 -11.38 -6.58 0.45
N ILE A 41 -10.32 -7.10 -0.13
CA ILE A 41 -8.98 -6.79 0.34
C ILE A 41 -8.40 -5.58 -0.40
N VAL A 42 -9.18 -4.96 -1.27
CA VAL A 42 -8.73 -3.79 -2.02
C VAL A 42 -8.89 -2.55 -1.18
N CYS A 43 -7.83 -1.77 -1.09
CA CYS A 43 -7.83 -0.51 -0.36
C CYS A 43 -7.51 0.64 -1.31
N ALA A 44 -7.97 1.82 -0.96
CA ALA A 44 -7.57 3.04 -1.65
C ALA A 44 -6.54 3.76 -0.81
N MET A 45 -5.45 4.18 -1.44
CA MET A 45 -4.41 4.98 -0.81
C MET A 45 -4.49 6.36 -1.44
N ARG A 46 -4.96 7.33 -0.66
CA ARG A 46 -5.29 8.65 -1.20
C ARG A 46 -4.47 9.74 -0.51
N SER A 47 -3.95 10.67 -1.31
CA SER A 47 -3.18 11.77 -0.76
C SER A 47 -4.03 12.64 0.16
N VAL A 48 -3.47 13.03 1.29
CA VAL A 48 -4.14 13.90 2.25
C VAL A 48 -4.38 15.28 1.67
N THR A 49 -3.50 15.74 0.78
CA THR A 49 -3.58 17.09 0.24
C THR A 49 -4.29 17.16 -1.10
N ASP A 50 -4.50 16.04 -1.78
CA ASP A 50 -5.16 16.05 -3.09
C ASP A 50 -5.90 14.73 -3.29
N ALA A 51 -7.22 14.79 -3.20
CA ALA A 51 -8.04 13.58 -3.29
C ALA A 51 -7.99 12.93 -4.66
N ASP A 52 -7.55 13.65 -5.70
CA ASP A 52 -7.43 13.06 -7.03
C ASP A 52 -6.17 12.21 -7.16
N VAL A 53 -5.21 12.34 -6.25
CA VAL A 53 -4.01 11.51 -6.24
C VAL A 53 -4.30 10.31 -5.34
N ARG A 54 -4.62 9.19 -5.97
CA ARG A 54 -4.98 7.99 -5.23
C ARG A 54 -4.59 6.75 -6.02
N PHE A 55 -4.38 5.69 -5.30
CA PHE A 55 -3.97 4.41 -5.85
C PHE A 55 -4.83 3.31 -5.25
N LEU A 56 -5.10 2.27 -6.04
CA LEU A 56 -5.65 1.05 -5.49
C LEU A 56 -4.49 0.16 -5.09
N VAL A 57 -4.57 -0.43 -3.90
CA VAL A 57 -3.51 -1.31 -3.41
C VAL A 57 -4.13 -2.56 -2.82
N ILE A 58 -3.40 -3.67 -2.91
CA ILE A 58 -3.84 -4.95 -2.35
C ILE A 58 -2.66 -5.64 -1.70
N PRO A 59 -2.91 -6.48 -0.67
CA PRO A 59 -1.86 -7.38 -0.22
C PRO A 59 -1.63 -8.44 -1.28
N PRO A 60 -0.37 -8.74 -1.62
CA PRO A 60 -0.11 -9.66 -2.73
C PRO A 60 -0.30 -11.13 -2.38
N GLY A 61 -0.25 -11.48 -1.10
CA GLY A 61 -0.23 -12.89 -0.70
C GLY A 61 -1.35 -13.75 -1.27
N PRO A 62 -2.62 -13.32 -1.20
CA PRO A 62 -3.70 -14.16 -1.72
C PRO A 62 -3.63 -14.42 -3.22
N PHE A 63 -2.96 -13.55 -3.97
CA PHE A 63 -2.88 -13.65 -5.42
C PHE A 63 -1.56 -14.18 -5.91
N PHE A 64 -0.49 -13.93 -5.16
CA PHE A 64 0.87 -14.29 -5.56
C PHE A 64 1.55 -14.93 -4.37
N PRO A 65 1.21 -16.19 -4.04
CA PRO A 65 1.70 -16.81 -2.81
C PRO A 65 3.21 -17.00 -2.77
N ASP A 66 3.87 -17.02 -3.92
CA ASP A 66 5.32 -17.15 -3.96
C ASP A 66 6.05 -15.80 -3.93
N TYR A 67 5.32 -14.71 -3.92
CA TYR A 67 5.92 -13.39 -3.92
C TYR A 67 6.51 -13.10 -2.54
N ALA A 68 7.82 -12.95 -2.47
CA ALA A 68 8.52 -12.70 -1.21
C ALA A 68 9.58 -11.61 -1.46
N PRO A 69 9.15 -10.35 -1.48
CA PRO A 69 10.10 -9.28 -1.77
C PRO A 69 11.12 -9.14 -0.66
N GLU A 70 12.36 -8.93 -1.06
CA GLU A 70 13.45 -8.71 -0.11
C GLU A 70 13.59 -7.22 0.15
N ILE A 71 13.38 -6.84 1.40
CA ILE A 71 13.54 -5.44 1.81
C ILE A 71 14.95 -5.27 2.33
N SER A 72 15.71 -4.39 1.72
CA SER A 72 17.11 -4.18 2.11
C SER A 72 17.18 -3.62 3.52
N ASP A 73 18.35 -3.79 4.14
CA ASP A 73 18.58 -3.25 5.49
C ASP A 73 18.45 -1.73 5.50
N ASP A 74 18.85 -1.07 4.43
CA ASP A 74 18.72 0.39 4.36
C ASP A 74 17.25 0.81 4.39
N TRP A 75 16.39 0.10 3.68
CA TRP A 75 14.97 0.42 3.71
C TRP A 75 14.36 0.09 5.05
N ALA A 76 14.75 -1.05 5.62
CA ALA A 76 14.24 -1.43 6.94
C ALA A 76 14.60 -0.37 7.97
N GLU A 77 15.82 0.15 7.90
CA GLU A 77 16.26 1.19 8.83
C GLU A 77 15.47 2.48 8.61
N SER A 78 15.31 2.89 7.37
CA SER A 78 14.54 4.12 7.05
C SER A 78 13.11 4.03 7.55
N LEU A 79 12.53 2.84 7.52
CA LEU A 79 11.16 2.63 7.95
C LEU A 79 11.06 2.32 9.44
N GLY A 80 12.19 2.15 10.12
CA GLY A 80 12.21 1.81 11.53
C GLY A 80 11.76 0.38 11.82
N LEU A 81 11.89 -0.50 10.82
CA LEU A 81 11.47 -1.90 10.98
C LEU A 81 12.50 -2.67 11.76
N THR A 82 12.07 -3.29 12.85
CA THR A 82 12.92 -4.15 13.66
C THR A 82 12.47 -5.60 13.63
N ARG A 83 11.24 -5.84 13.13
CA ARG A 83 10.68 -7.19 13.07
C ARG A 83 9.93 -7.33 11.75
N ALA A 84 10.10 -8.49 11.13
CA ALA A 84 9.48 -8.74 9.83
C ALA A 84 7.95 -8.70 9.92
N GLU A 85 7.39 -9.13 11.04
CA GLU A 85 5.93 -9.15 11.17
C GLU A 85 5.32 -7.76 11.28
N ASP A 86 6.13 -6.73 11.49
CA ASP A 86 5.64 -5.35 11.51
C ASP A 86 5.56 -4.75 10.12
N ALA A 87 6.06 -5.45 9.11
CA ALA A 87 6.04 -4.94 7.74
C ALA A 87 4.80 -5.44 7.01
N LEU A 88 4.02 -4.49 6.52
CA LEU A 88 2.88 -4.78 5.66
C LEU A 88 3.28 -4.44 4.23
N VAL A 89 3.13 -5.41 3.33
CA VAL A 89 3.47 -5.21 1.93
C VAL A 89 2.19 -5.09 1.12
N LEU A 90 2.08 -4.03 0.34
CA LEU A 90 0.95 -3.79 -0.54
C LEU A 90 1.50 -3.55 -1.94
N VAL A 91 0.74 -3.96 -2.96
CA VAL A 91 1.13 -3.70 -4.34
C VAL A 91 0.09 -2.82 -5.00
N ILE A 92 0.55 -1.93 -5.87
CA ILE A 92 -0.33 -1.00 -6.57
C ILE A 92 -1.01 -1.73 -7.72
N VAL A 93 -2.32 -1.56 -7.81
CA VAL A 93 -3.14 -2.15 -8.86
C VAL A 93 -3.35 -1.12 -9.96
N ASN A 94 -3.08 -1.53 -11.19
CA ASN A 94 -3.44 -0.75 -12.37
C ASN A 94 -4.74 -1.31 -12.90
N PRO A 95 -5.87 -0.64 -12.66
CA PRO A 95 -7.16 -1.16 -13.13
C PRO A 95 -7.22 -1.03 -14.64
N GLY A 96 -7.65 -2.05 -15.31
CA GLY A 96 -7.86 -1.98 -16.74
C GLY A 96 -9.28 -1.54 -17.03
N THR A 97 -9.80 -1.96 -18.16
CA THR A 97 -11.19 -1.70 -18.49
C THR A 97 -12.12 -2.62 -17.71
N SER A 98 -11.57 -3.72 -17.16
CA SER A 98 -12.33 -4.63 -16.31
C SER A 98 -11.36 -5.31 -15.36
N ILE A 99 -11.90 -6.07 -14.41
CA ILE A 99 -11.07 -6.80 -13.46
C ILE A 99 -10.15 -7.80 -14.17
N LEU A 100 -10.56 -8.28 -15.34
CA LEU A 100 -9.74 -9.24 -16.09
C LEU A 100 -8.51 -8.59 -16.69
N ASP A 101 -8.54 -7.28 -16.86
CA ASP A 101 -7.41 -6.53 -17.42
C ASP A 101 -6.52 -5.90 -16.37
N ALA A 102 -6.88 -6.03 -15.09
CA ALA A 102 -6.11 -5.39 -14.03
C ALA A 102 -4.74 -6.05 -13.87
N THR A 103 -3.74 -5.22 -13.61
CA THR A 103 -2.39 -5.70 -13.34
C THR A 103 -1.88 -5.06 -12.06
N VAL A 104 -0.83 -5.65 -11.50
CA VAL A 104 -0.21 -5.12 -10.29
C VAL A 104 1.29 -4.93 -10.51
N ASN A 105 1.85 -3.97 -9.79
CA ASN A 105 3.26 -3.68 -9.85
C ASN A 105 3.97 -4.48 -8.76
N LEU A 106 4.63 -5.56 -9.15
CA LEU A 106 5.37 -6.40 -8.20
C LEU A 106 6.80 -5.93 -7.99
N MET A 107 7.28 -5.03 -8.85
CA MET A 107 8.66 -4.57 -8.77
C MET A 107 8.85 -3.46 -7.74
N ALA A 108 7.81 -2.71 -7.46
CA ALA A 108 7.92 -1.57 -6.54
C ALA A 108 6.75 -1.56 -5.55
N PRO A 109 6.76 -2.50 -4.59
CA PRO A 109 5.68 -2.57 -3.61
C PRO A 109 5.73 -1.41 -2.63
N ILE A 110 4.60 -1.16 -1.99
CA ILE A 110 4.52 -0.24 -0.87
C ILE A 110 4.77 -1.05 0.39
N VAL A 111 5.74 -0.64 1.19
CA VAL A 111 6.05 -1.31 2.45
C VAL A 111 5.69 -0.36 3.58
N VAL A 112 4.88 -0.83 4.51
CA VAL A 112 4.39 -0.03 5.63
C VAL A 112 4.86 -0.64 6.93
N ASN A 113 5.41 0.20 7.80
CA ASN A 113 5.67 -0.20 9.19
C ASN A 113 4.35 -0.01 9.95
N THR A 114 3.72 -1.09 10.37
CA THR A 114 2.41 -1.02 10.99
C THR A 114 2.43 -0.41 12.37
N VAL A 115 3.60 -0.29 12.99
CA VAL A 115 3.74 0.32 14.31
C VAL A 115 3.86 1.83 14.20
N THR A 116 4.69 2.32 13.29
CA THR A 116 4.95 3.77 13.17
C THR A 116 4.15 4.43 12.05
N LEU A 117 3.61 3.64 11.12
CA LEU A 117 2.90 4.08 9.92
C LEU A 117 3.82 4.79 8.93
N ARG A 118 5.12 4.63 9.07
CA ARG A 118 6.04 5.05 8.03
C ARG A 118 5.92 4.09 6.86
N ALA A 119 6.02 4.61 5.66
CA ALA A 119 5.85 3.82 4.46
C ALA A 119 6.83 4.26 3.39
N ALA A 120 7.05 3.40 2.40
CA ALA A 120 7.89 3.71 1.26
C ALA A 120 7.48 2.85 0.08
N GLN A 121 7.66 3.41 -1.11
CA GLN A 121 7.59 2.60 -2.32
C GLN A 121 9.01 2.10 -2.57
N VAL A 122 9.20 0.80 -2.42
CA VAL A 122 10.52 0.20 -2.47
C VAL A 122 10.72 -0.45 -3.82
N VAL A 123 11.65 0.08 -4.61
CA VAL A 123 11.98 -0.53 -5.91
C VAL A 123 12.92 -1.69 -5.62
N LEU A 124 12.48 -2.89 -5.96
CA LEU A 124 13.25 -4.09 -5.67
C LEU A 124 14.39 -4.25 -6.67
N SER A 125 15.44 -4.93 -6.23
CA SER A 125 16.56 -5.24 -7.13
C SER A 125 16.30 -6.48 -7.96
N GLU A 126 15.23 -7.21 -7.63
CA GLU A 126 14.84 -8.40 -8.39
C GLU A 126 14.12 -7.99 -9.66
N ASP A 127 14.25 -8.81 -10.69
CA ASP A 127 13.60 -8.53 -11.98
C ASP A 127 12.17 -9.07 -11.93
N LEU A 128 11.27 -8.26 -11.40
CA LEU A 128 9.86 -8.63 -11.24
C LEU A 128 9.01 -7.77 -12.16
N PRO A 129 7.82 -8.28 -12.57
CA PRO A 129 7.02 -7.52 -13.52
C PRO A 129 6.40 -6.26 -12.92
N LEU A 130 6.42 -5.20 -13.72
CA LEU A 130 5.74 -3.96 -13.37
C LEU A 130 4.23 -4.09 -13.58
N ARG A 131 3.81 -5.02 -14.42
CA ARG A 131 2.39 -5.21 -14.75
C ARG A 131 2.08 -6.70 -14.79
N ALA A 132 2.02 -7.30 -13.61
CA ALA A 132 1.67 -8.70 -13.50
C ALA A 132 0.14 -8.84 -13.53
N PRO A 133 -0.40 -9.70 -14.39
CA PRO A 133 -1.86 -9.90 -14.39
C PRO A 133 -2.32 -10.46 -13.06
N LEU A 134 -3.47 -9.97 -12.59
CA LEU A 134 -4.10 -10.55 -11.42
C LEU A 134 -4.65 -11.92 -11.77
N PRO A 135 -4.32 -12.96 -11.01
CA PRO A 135 -4.94 -14.26 -11.24
C PRO A 135 -6.38 -14.20 -10.77
N VAL A 136 -7.29 -14.27 -11.73
CA VAL A 136 -8.72 -14.21 -11.48
C VAL A 136 -9.33 -15.53 -11.87
N ASN A 137 -10.09 -16.12 -10.98
CA ASN A 137 -10.77 -17.40 -11.25
C ASN A 137 -12.26 -17.21 -11.35
#